data_8f2723f38b87eeecccedbfdcc29bad28
#
_entry.id   8f2723f38b87eeecccedbfdcc29bad28
#
_cell.length_a   1.000
_cell.length_b   1.000
_cell.length_c   1.000
_cell.angle_alpha   90.00
_cell.angle_beta   90.00
_cell.angle_gamma   90.00
#
_symmetry.space_group_name_H-M   'P 1'
#
loop_
_entity.id
_entity.type
_entity.pdbx_description
1 polymer ?
#
loop_
_entity_poly.entity_id
_entity_poly.type
_entity_poly.pdbx_seq_one_letter_code
_entity_poly.pdbx_strand_id
1 'polypeptide(L)'
;MLREELNEKDTWDLTTIFANNEEFEKAFNNANIEIENIKKYENIMINSSDELYQTTKTIYEVGEKIDRIYTYANLKYSEDTSNNDSQTLMGRAQELYKKFSEATVFYDTKLISLDEETFEKYISENKNLREYEIVLRNAYKYKPHTLSDAEEKLLAAFQKERGTASDIYETFTASDLTFGKIKDENGKEVELTDTNYSLYMKSQNPEVRKSAFKTLYKTYEQYQNTFASIYAGQIEVEKTCAKVRGYKSAMEAALFADDVTPEVYDNIVNSISNHLDVLFKYYRMKKRVLGLNDMHIYDVYVPLISNFERNYTYDEAVNEVLEATHIFGDEYVNILKQGYKDRWVDVYPNKGKRGGAFSGGCATTNPFILLNFQGTEYDVSTLAHESGHSMHSYFTRKNNPLQYADYRIFVAEVPSTVNELVLAYYRLEHTENKLEKLSILNSLLELYKATIYRQIMFAEFEKTTHELSEKGEVLTAELLNKEYYEINEKYFGGEIILDKEISYEWMRIPHFYYNFYVYKYAIGLTGASKIVKRIRAKEPHALEDYFEFLKIGNKKNPIESLKVAGVDFTNTNVFDSAIQIFDELIDEFEKLYKEL
;
A
#
# COMPACT_ATOMS: atom_id res chain seq x y z
N MET A 1 -8.40 21.06 19.75
CA MET A 1 -8.82 22.14 18.85
C MET A 1 -10.10 21.70 18.16
N LEU A 2 -11.10 22.57 18.03
CA LEU A 2 -12.30 22.30 17.22
C LEU A 2 -12.01 22.68 15.76
N ARG A 3 -12.77 22.13 14.81
CA ARG A 3 -12.60 22.41 13.37
C ARG A 3 -12.71 23.90 13.05
N GLU A 4 -13.65 24.57 13.66
CA GLU A 4 -13.92 26.01 13.52
C GLU A 4 -12.84 26.94 14.09
N GLU A 5 -11.91 26.41 14.88
CA GLU A 5 -10.76 27.14 15.43
C GLU A 5 -9.54 27.13 14.49
N LEU A 6 -9.58 26.30 13.43
CA LEU A 6 -8.51 26.23 12.43
C LEU A 6 -8.56 27.43 11.48
N ASN A 7 -7.39 27.91 11.05
CA ASN A 7 -7.35 28.92 10.00
C ASN A 7 -7.78 28.30 8.67
N GLU A 8 -8.52 29.04 7.89
CA GLU A 8 -8.99 28.60 6.57
C GLU A 8 -7.84 28.16 5.65
N LYS A 9 -6.71 28.86 5.69
CA LYS A 9 -5.51 28.53 4.89
C LYS A 9 -4.91 27.15 5.20
N ASP A 10 -5.18 26.61 6.38
CA ASP A 10 -4.65 25.32 6.87
C ASP A 10 -5.65 24.18 6.66
N THR A 11 -6.71 24.42 5.91
CA THR A 11 -7.75 23.45 5.55
C THR A 11 -7.87 23.37 4.04
N TRP A 12 -8.26 22.22 3.52
CA TRP A 12 -8.48 22.05 2.08
C TRP A 12 -9.68 22.84 1.55
N ASP A 13 -9.66 23.20 0.25
CA ASP A 13 -10.75 23.91 -0.42
C ASP A 13 -11.64 22.95 -1.21
N LEU A 14 -12.71 22.48 -0.58
CA LEU A 14 -13.67 21.58 -1.22
C LEU A 14 -14.69 22.31 -2.12
N THR A 15 -14.70 23.65 -2.14
CA THR A 15 -15.56 24.40 -3.06
C THR A 15 -15.17 24.20 -4.53
N THR A 16 -13.95 23.72 -4.78
CA THR A 16 -13.48 23.30 -6.11
C THR A 16 -14.15 22.02 -6.62
N ILE A 17 -14.75 21.22 -5.72
CA ILE A 17 -15.55 20.05 -6.07
C ILE A 17 -17.00 20.46 -6.27
N PHE A 18 -17.63 21.00 -5.24
CA PHE A 18 -18.98 21.61 -5.29
C PHE A 18 -18.94 22.95 -4.57
N ALA A 19 -19.30 24.02 -5.27
CA ALA A 19 -19.23 25.38 -4.73
C ALA A 19 -20.13 25.59 -3.51
N ASN A 20 -21.23 24.82 -3.43
CA ASN A 20 -22.20 24.88 -2.32
C ASN A 20 -23.05 23.59 -2.29
N ASN A 21 -23.87 23.48 -1.26
CA ASN A 21 -24.76 22.34 -1.06
C ASN A 21 -25.83 22.19 -2.16
N GLU A 22 -26.26 23.27 -2.78
CA GLU A 22 -27.26 23.22 -3.88
C GLU A 22 -26.69 22.53 -5.11
N GLU A 23 -25.43 22.81 -5.47
CA GLU A 23 -24.73 22.14 -6.57
C GLU A 23 -24.52 20.66 -6.27
N PHE A 24 -24.15 20.32 -5.04
CA PHE A 24 -24.05 18.91 -4.62
C PHE A 24 -25.38 18.19 -4.76
N GLU A 25 -26.48 18.75 -4.23
CA GLU A 25 -27.81 18.14 -4.31
C GLU A 25 -28.28 17.96 -5.76
N LYS A 26 -28.01 18.94 -6.62
CA LYS A 26 -28.30 18.82 -8.05
C LYS A 26 -27.53 17.69 -8.71
N ALA A 27 -26.22 17.57 -8.42
CA ALA A 27 -25.37 16.49 -8.94
C ALA A 27 -25.85 15.12 -8.45
N PHE A 28 -26.16 15.02 -7.14
CA PHE A 28 -26.66 13.79 -6.52
C PHE A 28 -27.99 13.32 -7.13
N ASN A 29 -28.94 14.22 -7.32
CA ASN A 29 -30.24 13.90 -7.93
C ASN A 29 -30.10 13.50 -9.39
N ASN A 30 -29.25 14.18 -10.16
CA ASN A 30 -28.97 13.82 -11.55
C ASN A 30 -28.32 12.43 -11.66
N ALA A 31 -27.35 12.12 -10.79
CA ALA A 31 -26.70 10.81 -10.77
C ALA A 31 -27.69 9.67 -10.50
N ASN A 32 -28.64 9.84 -9.58
CA ASN A 32 -29.71 8.86 -9.35
C ASN A 32 -30.56 8.60 -10.62
N ILE A 33 -30.88 9.64 -11.38
CA ILE A 33 -31.65 9.51 -12.64
C ILE A 33 -30.81 8.78 -13.70
N GLU A 34 -29.52 9.12 -13.81
CA GLU A 34 -28.60 8.52 -14.79
C GLU A 34 -28.35 7.04 -14.49
N ILE A 35 -28.25 6.64 -13.21
CA ILE A 35 -28.14 5.23 -12.81
C ILE A 35 -29.34 4.41 -13.30
N GLU A 36 -30.55 4.90 -13.12
CA GLU A 36 -31.76 4.20 -13.61
C GLU A 36 -31.74 4.05 -15.14
N ASN A 37 -31.17 5.02 -15.85
CA ASN A 37 -31.04 4.96 -17.30
C ASN A 37 -30.00 3.95 -17.79
N ILE A 38 -29.04 3.50 -16.95
CA ILE A 38 -28.06 2.47 -17.32
C ILE A 38 -28.73 1.13 -17.57
N LYS A 39 -29.77 0.78 -16.83
CA LYS A 39 -30.47 -0.51 -16.93
C LYS A 39 -30.96 -0.85 -18.35
N LYS A 40 -31.25 0.15 -19.18
CA LYS A 40 -31.67 -0.06 -20.59
C LYS A 40 -30.60 -0.75 -21.43
N TYR A 41 -29.32 -0.59 -21.07
CA TYR A 41 -28.22 -1.16 -21.84
C TYR A 41 -28.02 -2.66 -21.60
N GLU A 42 -28.55 -3.22 -20.51
CA GLU A 42 -28.39 -4.65 -20.19
C GLU A 42 -28.78 -5.58 -21.33
N ASN A 43 -29.85 -5.23 -22.06
CA ASN A 43 -30.40 -6.09 -23.13
C ASN A 43 -29.83 -5.77 -24.52
N ILE A 44 -29.10 -4.68 -24.68
CA ILE A 44 -28.63 -4.22 -25.99
C ILE A 44 -27.11 -4.12 -26.12
N MET A 45 -26.38 -4.05 -24.99
CA MET A 45 -24.95 -3.78 -24.94
C MET A 45 -24.11 -4.57 -25.96
N ILE A 46 -24.40 -5.84 -26.14
CA ILE A 46 -23.61 -6.75 -26.99
C ILE A 46 -24.19 -6.98 -28.38
N ASN A 47 -25.27 -6.28 -28.79
CA ASN A 47 -25.89 -6.45 -30.10
C ASN A 47 -25.06 -5.88 -31.25
N SER A 48 -24.23 -4.86 -30.96
CA SER A 48 -23.31 -4.25 -31.93
C SER A 48 -22.12 -3.55 -31.22
N SER A 49 -21.08 -3.27 -31.98
CA SER A 49 -19.94 -2.51 -31.49
C SER A 49 -20.29 -1.07 -31.07
N ASP A 50 -21.30 -0.46 -31.70
CA ASP A 50 -21.79 0.86 -31.30
C ASP A 50 -22.55 0.83 -29.98
N GLU A 51 -23.37 -0.17 -29.74
CA GLU A 51 -24.08 -0.33 -28.46
C GLU A 51 -23.12 -0.67 -27.32
N LEU A 52 -22.10 -1.49 -27.56
CA LEU A 52 -21.02 -1.73 -26.60
C LEU A 52 -20.27 -0.42 -26.27
N TYR A 53 -19.93 0.38 -27.29
CA TYR A 53 -19.30 1.69 -27.09
C TYR A 53 -20.17 2.63 -26.25
N GLN A 54 -21.46 2.78 -26.61
CA GLN A 54 -22.36 3.69 -25.89
C GLN A 54 -22.56 3.26 -24.44
N THR A 55 -22.66 1.95 -24.20
CA THR A 55 -22.78 1.40 -22.85
C THR A 55 -21.52 1.69 -22.03
N THR A 56 -20.35 1.34 -22.56
CA THR A 56 -19.06 1.55 -21.89
C THR A 56 -18.85 3.03 -21.56
N LYS A 57 -19.02 3.90 -22.55
CA LYS A 57 -18.91 5.35 -22.37
C LYS A 57 -19.85 5.86 -21.27
N THR A 58 -21.13 5.46 -21.31
CA THR A 58 -22.13 5.92 -20.33
C THR A 58 -21.75 5.47 -18.91
N ILE A 59 -21.30 4.23 -18.73
CA ILE A 59 -20.88 3.71 -17.42
C ILE A 59 -19.72 4.52 -16.86
N TYR A 60 -18.69 4.82 -17.67
CA TYR A 60 -17.56 5.64 -17.23
C TYR A 60 -17.96 7.09 -16.90
N GLU A 61 -18.81 7.72 -17.72
CA GLU A 61 -19.26 9.09 -17.48
C GLU A 61 -20.15 9.22 -16.23
N VAL A 62 -21.03 8.24 -15.98
CA VAL A 62 -21.86 8.22 -14.76
C VAL A 62 -21.02 7.84 -13.54
N GLY A 63 -20.11 6.87 -13.67
CA GLY A 63 -19.19 6.46 -12.61
C GLY A 63 -18.37 7.63 -12.11
N GLU A 64 -17.81 8.45 -13.00
CA GLU A 64 -17.03 9.63 -12.62
C GLU A 64 -17.85 10.65 -11.82
N LYS A 65 -19.10 10.90 -12.19
CA LYS A 65 -19.97 11.80 -11.42
C LYS A 65 -20.24 11.28 -10.01
N ILE A 66 -20.37 9.97 -9.87
CA ILE A 66 -20.54 9.29 -8.58
C ILE A 66 -19.25 9.34 -7.76
N ASP A 67 -18.10 9.11 -8.39
CA ASP A 67 -16.79 9.24 -7.74
C ASP A 67 -16.56 10.66 -7.22
N ARG A 68 -16.97 11.68 -7.98
CA ARG A 68 -16.90 13.08 -7.55
C ARG A 68 -17.79 13.36 -6.33
N ILE A 69 -19.02 12.83 -6.32
CA ILE A 69 -19.95 12.91 -5.18
C ILE A 69 -19.38 12.20 -3.96
N TYR A 70 -18.87 10.98 -4.16
CA TYR A 70 -18.26 10.17 -3.10
C TYR A 70 -17.01 10.85 -2.53
N THR A 71 -16.14 11.38 -3.39
CA THR A 71 -14.93 12.11 -3.00
C THR A 71 -15.28 13.28 -2.10
N TYR A 72 -16.24 14.11 -2.49
CA TYR A 72 -16.67 15.24 -1.66
C TYR A 72 -17.20 14.79 -0.30
N ALA A 73 -18.09 13.79 -0.29
CA ALA A 73 -18.67 13.28 0.94
C ALA A 73 -17.61 12.65 1.87
N ASN A 74 -16.66 11.89 1.33
CA ASN A 74 -15.57 11.28 2.09
C ASN A 74 -14.60 12.33 2.67
N LEU A 75 -14.27 13.36 1.92
CA LEU A 75 -13.42 14.46 2.40
C LEU A 75 -14.13 15.24 3.52
N LYS A 76 -15.43 15.57 3.35
CA LYS A 76 -16.25 16.18 4.41
C LYS A 76 -16.35 15.31 5.67
N TYR A 77 -16.56 14.03 5.51
CA TYR A 77 -16.59 13.09 6.63
C TYR A 77 -15.22 12.99 7.33
N SER A 78 -14.13 13.05 6.57
CA SER A 78 -12.77 12.97 7.12
C SER A 78 -12.36 14.21 7.93
N GLU A 79 -12.96 15.37 7.68
CA GLU A 79 -12.77 16.60 8.47
C GLU A 79 -13.24 16.44 9.93
N ASP A 80 -14.37 15.76 10.12
CA ASP A 80 -14.96 15.46 11.42
C ASP A 80 -15.93 14.26 11.31
N THR A 81 -15.44 13.10 11.71
CA THR A 81 -16.20 11.85 11.67
C THR A 81 -17.35 11.80 12.68
N SER A 82 -17.40 12.73 13.63
CA SER A 82 -18.48 12.85 14.64
C SER A 82 -19.61 13.79 14.20
N ASN A 83 -19.42 14.52 13.09
CA ASN A 83 -20.42 15.44 12.55
C ASN A 83 -21.56 14.68 11.87
N ASN A 84 -22.81 14.85 12.36
CA ASN A 84 -23.98 14.13 11.86
C ASN A 84 -24.31 14.46 10.39
N ASP A 85 -24.08 15.70 9.93
CA ASP A 85 -24.35 16.08 8.55
C ASP A 85 -23.34 15.39 7.61
N SER A 86 -22.07 15.36 7.99
CA SER A 86 -21.02 14.65 7.25
C SER A 86 -21.23 13.13 7.22
N GLN A 87 -21.68 12.54 8.34
CA GLN A 87 -22.07 11.11 8.38
C GLN A 87 -23.24 10.82 7.44
N THR A 88 -24.27 11.68 7.45
CA THR A 88 -25.45 11.56 6.57
C THR A 88 -25.04 11.70 5.11
N LEU A 89 -24.18 12.66 4.80
CA LEU A 89 -23.67 12.90 3.45
C LEU A 89 -22.90 11.66 2.93
N MET A 90 -22.01 11.12 3.77
CA MET A 90 -21.23 9.92 3.45
C MET A 90 -22.13 8.69 3.26
N GLY A 91 -23.10 8.48 4.13
CA GLY A 91 -24.06 7.37 3.99
C GLY A 91 -24.87 7.46 2.70
N ARG A 92 -25.30 8.66 2.30
CA ARG A 92 -25.99 8.89 1.02
C ARG A 92 -25.11 8.59 -0.19
N ALA A 93 -23.83 9.02 -0.14
CA ALA A 93 -22.88 8.77 -1.21
C ALA A 93 -22.56 7.26 -1.34
N GLN A 94 -22.45 6.55 -0.24
CA GLN A 94 -22.27 5.08 -0.21
C GLN A 94 -23.48 4.35 -0.82
N GLU A 95 -24.69 4.76 -0.49
CA GLU A 95 -25.91 4.17 -1.07
C GLU A 95 -26.01 4.48 -2.58
N LEU A 96 -25.60 5.67 -3.01
CA LEU A 96 -25.54 6.00 -4.44
C LEU A 96 -24.54 5.10 -5.18
N TYR A 97 -23.36 4.90 -4.61
CA TYR A 97 -22.32 4.02 -5.16
C TYR A 97 -22.82 2.56 -5.26
N LYS A 98 -23.49 2.07 -4.21
CA LYS A 98 -24.11 0.75 -4.21
C LYS A 98 -25.13 0.59 -5.33
N LYS A 99 -26.03 1.56 -5.51
CA LYS A 99 -27.03 1.56 -6.60
C LYS A 99 -26.35 1.51 -7.97
N PHE A 100 -25.26 2.25 -8.16
CA PHE A 100 -24.49 2.22 -9.40
C PHE A 100 -23.87 0.84 -9.65
N SER A 101 -23.24 0.25 -8.63
CA SER A 101 -22.66 -1.09 -8.72
C SER A 101 -23.73 -2.14 -9.08
N GLU A 102 -24.92 -2.06 -8.47
CA GLU A 102 -26.05 -2.96 -8.79
C GLU A 102 -26.55 -2.73 -10.22
N ALA A 103 -26.62 -1.48 -10.69
CA ALA A 103 -27.07 -1.15 -12.04
C ALA A 103 -26.08 -1.54 -13.15
N THR A 104 -24.80 -1.72 -12.81
CA THR A 104 -23.72 -2.05 -13.76
C THR A 104 -23.24 -3.49 -13.68
N VAL A 105 -23.77 -4.31 -12.76
CA VAL A 105 -23.35 -5.71 -12.55
C VAL A 105 -23.40 -6.57 -13.83
N PHE A 106 -24.30 -6.24 -14.76
CA PHE A 106 -24.43 -6.93 -16.04
C PHE A 106 -23.24 -6.72 -16.98
N TYR A 107 -22.49 -5.62 -16.81
CA TYR A 107 -21.50 -5.17 -17.78
C TYR A 107 -20.42 -6.23 -18.05
N ASP A 108 -19.71 -6.68 -17.02
CA ASP A 108 -18.65 -7.66 -17.17
C ASP A 108 -19.19 -9.01 -17.65
N THR A 109 -20.31 -9.47 -17.10
CA THR A 109 -20.93 -10.75 -17.51
C THR A 109 -21.35 -10.75 -18.97
N LYS A 110 -21.94 -9.66 -19.47
CA LYS A 110 -22.31 -9.51 -20.89
C LYS A 110 -21.07 -9.41 -21.79
N LEU A 111 -20.07 -8.63 -21.40
CA LEU A 111 -18.81 -8.50 -22.15
C LEU A 111 -18.14 -9.86 -22.32
N ILE A 112 -17.99 -10.62 -21.23
CA ILE A 112 -17.35 -11.94 -21.20
C ILE A 112 -18.18 -12.98 -22.01
N SER A 113 -19.50 -12.80 -22.16
CA SER A 113 -20.35 -13.70 -22.94
C SER A 113 -20.07 -13.64 -24.44
N LEU A 114 -19.50 -12.55 -24.96
CA LEU A 114 -19.07 -12.47 -26.36
C LEU A 114 -18.06 -13.57 -26.69
N ASP A 115 -18.19 -14.22 -27.84
CA ASP A 115 -17.10 -15.05 -28.37
C ASP A 115 -15.92 -14.16 -28.83
N GLU A 116 -14.73 -14.75 -28.91
CA GLU A 116 -13.50 -14.03 -29.21
C GLU A 116 -13.54 -13.36 -30.59
N GLU A 117 -14.10 -14.02 -31.60
CA GLU A 117 -14.23 -13.49 -32.96
C GLU A 117 -15.10 -12.22 -32.96
N THR A 118 -16.23 -12.25 -32.28
CA THR A 118 -17.14 -11.11 -32.16
C THR A 118 -16.51 -9.98 -31.36
N PHE A 119 -15.83 -10.29 -30.26
CA PHE A 119 -15.13 -9.29 -29.44
C PHE A 119 -14.05 -8.56 -30.26
N GLU A 120 -13.16 -9.31 -30.93
CA GLU A 120 -12.09 -8.72 -31.78
C GLU A 120 -12.67 -7.94 -32.96
N LYS A 121 -13.75 -8.44 -33.57
CA LYS A 121 -14.45 -7.71 -34.62
C LYS A 121 -14.95 -6.35 -34.11
N TYR A 122 -15.61 -6.29 -32.95
CA TYR A 122 -16.14 -5.05 -32.39
C TYR A 122 -15.04 -4.03 -32.12
N ILE A 123 -13.92 -4.47 -31.54
CA ILE A 123 -12.75 -3.60 -31.32
C ILE A 123 -12.18 -3.09 -32.65
N SER A 124 -12.07 -3.96 -33.67
CA SER A 124 -11.45 -3.61 -34.95
C SER A 124 -12.29 -2.66 -35.79
N GLU A 125 -13.60 -2.82 -35.81
CA GLU A 125 -14.50 -2.04 -36.67
C GLU A 125 -14.92 -0.69 -36.08
N ASN A 126 -14.94 -0.54 -34.73
CA ASN A 126 -15.40 0.69 -34.09
C ASN A 126 -14.22 1.51 -33.53
N LYS A 127 -13.92 2.62 -34.22
CA LYS A 127 -12.80 3.50 -33.82
C LYS A 127 -12.98 4.11 -32.44
N ASN A 128 -14.20 4.45 -32.03
CA ASN A 128 -14.47 5.04 -30.72
C ASN A 128 -14.34 3.99 -29.62
N LEU A 129 -14.75 2.74 -29.89
CA LEU A 129 -14.59 1.63 -28.93
C LEU A 129 -13.12 1.31 -28.66
N ARG A 130 -12.23 1.52 -29.64
CA ARG A 130 -10.77 1.36 -29.44
C ARG A 130 -10.19 2.28 -28.37
N GLU A 131 -10.82 3.41 -28.10
CA GLU A 131 -10.39 4.27 -26.97
C GLU A 131 -10.57 3.59 -25.61
N TYR A 132 -11.39 2.54 -25.55
CA TYR A 132 -11.64 1.72 -24.36
C TYR A 132 -10.99 0.33 -24.44
N GLU A 133 -10.21 0.05 -25.49
CA GLU A 133 -9.68 -1.29 -25.77
C GLU A 133 -8.98 -1.94 -24.57
N ILE A 134 -8.11 -1.17 -23.87
CA ILE A 134 -7.33 -1.72 -22.75
C ILE A 134 -8.24 -2.10 -21.58
N VAL A 135 -9.21 -1.27 -21.21
CA VAL A 135 -10.14 -1.60 -20.13
C VAL A 135 -11.06 -2.76 -20.49
N LEU A 136 -11.50 -2.82 -21.74
CA LEU A 136 -12.30 -3.94 -22.25
C LEU A 136 -11.52 -5.26 -22.23
N ARG A 137 -10.25 -5.25 -22.69
CA ARG A 137 -9.38 -6.43 -22.63
C ARG A 137 -9.08 -6.84 -21.21
N ASN A 138 -8.87 -5.89 -20.29
CA ASN A 138 -8.68 -6.18 -18.88
C ASN A 138 -9.89 -6.82 -18.21
N ALA A 139 -11.10 -6.48 -18.61
CA ALA A 139 -12.31 -7.18 -18.18
C ALA A 139 -12.46 -8.54 -18.88
N TYR A 140 -12.25 -8.59 -20.19
CA TYR A 140 -12.43 -9.81 -21.00
C TYR A 140 -11.41 -10.92 -20.65
N LYS A 141 -10.21 -10.59 -20.17
CA LYS A 141 -9.21 -11.59 -19.77
C LYS A 141 -9.67 -12.56 -18.69
N TYR A 142 -10.71 -12.20 -17.91
CA TYR A 142 -11.30 -13.08 -16.90
C TYR A 142 -12.23 -14.17 -17.48
N LYS A 143 -12.51 -14.14 -18.79
CA LYS A 143 -13.39 -15.12 -19.44
C LYS A 143 -13.05 -16.58 -19.14
N PRO A 144 -11.77 -17.04 -19.18
CA PRO A 144 -11.42 -18.41 -18.84
C PRO A 144 -11.66 -18.78 -17.37
N HIS A 145 -11.80 -17.78 -16.51
CA HIS A 145 -11.92 -17.89 -15.05
C HIS A 145 -13.31 -17.51 -14.53
N THR A 146 -14.26 -17.28 -15.46
CA THR A 146 -15.65 -16.98 -15.14
C THR A 146 -16.48 -18.26 -15.30
N LEU A 147 -17.28 -18.55 -14.29
CA LEU A 147 -18.14 -19.73 -14.24
C LEU A 147 -19.50 -19.46 -14.90
N SER A 148 -20.35 -20.48 -14.94
CA SER A 148 -21.74 -20.28 -15.35
C SER A 148 -22.50 -19.37 -14.38
N ASP A 149 -23.56 -18.71 -14.87
CA ASP A 149 -24.40 -17.81 -14.04
C ASP A 149 -24.90 -18.46 -12.74
N ALA A 150 -25.21 -19.78 -12.79
CA ALA A 150 -25.68 -20.50 -11.62
C ALA A 150 -24.56 -20.71 -10.58
N GLU A 151 -23.35 -21.02 -11.04
CA GLU A 151 -22.17 -21.21 -10.20
C GLU A 151 -21.67 -19.88 -9.62
N GLU A 152 -21.67 -18.80 -10.42
CA GLU A 152 -21.31 -17.45 -9.92
C GLU A 152 -22.30 -16.98 -8.85
N LYS A 153 -23.61 -17.20 -9.02
CA LYS A 153 -24.61 -16.90 -8.00
C LYS A 153 -24.41 -17.72 -6.74
N LEU A 154 -24.03 -18.99 -6.88
CA LEU A 154 -23.72 -19.85 -5.73
C LEU A 154 -22.49 -19.33 -4.98
N LEU A 155 -21.39 -19.02 -5.68
CA LEU A 155 -20.20 -18.47 -5.05
C LEU A 155 -20.44 -17.10 -4.38
N ALA A 156 -21.27 -16.26 -5.01
CA ALA A 156 -21.67 -14.98 -4.43
C ALA A 156 -22.48 -15.15 -3.14
N ALA A 157 -23.34 -16.18 -3.06
CA ALA A 157 -24.11 -16.50 -1.85
C ALA A 157 -23.20 -16.91 -0.67
N PHE A 158 -22.00 -17.47 -0.95
CA PHE A 158 -20.99 -17.83 0.08
C PHE A 158 -19.94 -16.75 0.32
N GLN A 159 -20.15 -15.52 -0.19
CA GLN A 159 -19.15 -14.45 -0.06
C GLN A 159 -18.80 -14.12 1.40
N LYS A 160 -19.80 -14.10 2.29
CA LYS A 160 -19.61 -13.80 3.72
C LYS A 160 -18.85 -14.93 4.41
N GLU A 161 -19.23 -16.18 4.14
CA GLU A 161 -18.59 -17.36 4.72
C GLU A 161 -17.11 -17.47 4.33
N ARG A 162 -16.77 -17.02 3.14
CA ARG A 162 -15.38 -16.97 2.63
C ARG A 162 -14.51 -15.99 3.40
N GLY A 163 -15.06 -14.91 3.95
CA GLY A 163 -14.35 -13.93 4.78
C GLY A 163 -14.24 -14.33 6.27
N THR A 164 -14.90 -15.41 6.72
CA THR A 164 -15.04 -15.74 8.15
C THR A 164 -13.69 -15.93 8.86
N ALA A 165 -12.68 -16.51 8.20
CA ALA A 165 -11.37 -16.72 8.80
C ALA A 165 -10.69 -15.38 9.11
N SER A 166 -10.70 -14.43 8.18
CA SER A 166 -10.20 -13.07 8.39
C SER A 166 -10.97 -12.32 9.48
N ASP A 167 -12.31 -12.39 9.48
CA ASP A 167 -13.16 -11.75 10.49
C ASP A 167 -12.87 -12.28 11.90
N ILE A 168 -12.68 -13.62 12.04
CA ILE A 168 -12.32 -14.24 13.32
C ILE A 168 -10.93 -13.77 13.75
N TYR A 169 -9.96 -13.77 12.85
CA TYR A 169 -8.61 -13.30 13.13
C TYR A 169 -8.62 -11.87 13.65
N GLU A 170 -9.27 -10.95 12.92
CA GLU A 170 -9.37 -9.54 13.32
C GLU A 170 -10.05 -9.35 14.65
N THR A 171 -11.21 -10.01 14.87
CA THR A 171 -11.94 -9.91 16.15
C THR A 171 -11.10 -10.45 17.30
N PHE A 172 -10.49 -11.62 17.10
CA PHE A 172 -9.71 -12.28 18.14
C PHE A 172 -8.47 -11.47 18.54
N THR A 173 -7.72 -10.95 17.55
CA THR A 173 -6.51 -10.18 17.81
C THR A 173 -6.78 -8.78 18.34
N ALA A 174 -7.83 -8.11 17.85
CA ALA A 174 -8.15 -6.74 18.26
C ALA A 174 -8.91 -6.63 19.58
N SER A 175 -9.71 -7.66 19.94
CA SER A 175 -10.67 -7.55 21.06
C SER A 175 -10.43 -8.54 22.19
N ASP A 176 -10.08 -9.79 21.86
CA ASP A 176 -10.11 -10.88 22.85
C ASP A 176 -8.72 -11.22 23.43
N LEU A 177 -7.64 -10.96 22.68
CA LEU A 177 -6.29 -11.24 23.14
C LEU A 177 -5.84 -10.29 24.25
N THR A 178 -5.35 -10.87 25.35
CA THR A 178 -4.71 -10.14 26.45
C THR A 178 -3.34 -10.76 26.73
N PHE A 179 -2.31 -9.92 26.90
CA PHE A 179 -0.92 -10.40 26.98
C PHE A 179 -0.32 -10.41 28.38
N GLY A 180 -1.01 -9.85 29.36
CA GLY A 180 -0.50 -9.77 30.74
C GLY A 180 0.34 -8.50 30.96
N LYS A 181 1.18 -8.52 32.02
CA LYS A 181 1.89 -7.34 32.50
C LYS A 181 3.39 -7.51 32.42
N ILE A 182 4.08 -6.39 32.17
CA ILE A 182 5.54 -6.26 32.21
C ILE A 182 5.92 -5.10 33.13
N LYS A 183 7.22 -4.98 33.45
CA LYS A 183 7.78 -3.77 34.06
C LYS A 183 8.37 -2.88 32.97
N ASP A 184 8.01 -1.61 32.98
CA ASP A 184 8.60 -0.59 32.10
C ASP A 184 10.01 -0.19 32.55
N GLU A 185 10.64 0.77 31.87
CA GLU A 185 11.99 1.28 32.17
C GLU A 185 12.12 1.86 33.58
N ASN A 186 11.02 2.32 34.18
CA ASN A 186 10.97 2.89 35.52
C ASN A 186 10.62 1.83 36.60
N GLY A 187 10.50 0.57 36.19
CA GLY A 187 10.08 -0.54 37.08
C GLY A 187 8.60 -0.56 37.43
N LYS A 188 7.77 0.28 36.79
CA LYS A 188 6.33 0.32 36.96
C LYS A 188 5.69 -0.84 36.21
N GLU A 189 4.75 -1.52 36.87
CA GLU A 189 3.94 -2.55 36.23
C GLU A 189 2.94 -1.91 35.24
N VAL A 190 2.97 -2.38 34.01
CA VAL A 190 2.12 -1.90 32.89
C VAL A 190 1.53 -3.09 32.15
N GLU A 191 0.32 -2.94 31.66
CA GLU A 191 -0.33 -3.96 30.83
C GLU A 191 0.27 -3.92 29.42
N LEU A 192 0.65 -5.09 28.89
CA LEU A 192 1.14 -5.23 27.54
C LEU A 192 -0.04 -5.39 26.58
N THR A 193 0.00 -4.63 25.48
CA THR A 193 -0.97 -4.71 24.39
C THR A 193 -0.21 -4.84 23.07
N ASP A 194 -0.87 -5.27 21.99
CA ASP A 194 -0.23 -5.30 20.68
C ASP A 194 0.22 -3.88 20.23
N THR A 195 -0.57 -2.87 20.57
CA THR A 195 -0.28 -1.47 20.24
C THR A 195 0.98 -0.95 20.95
N ASN A 196 1.16 -1.24 22.24
CA ASN A 196 2.32 -0.72 23.00
C ASN A 196 3.54 -1.66 22.96
N TYR A 197 3.43 -2.85 22.39
CA TYR A 197 4.53 -3.80 22.25
C TYR A 197 5.72 -3.18 21.48
N SER A 198 5.44 -2.49 20.38
CA SER A 198 6.48 -1.84 19.57
C SER A 198 7.26 -0.77 20.35
N LEU A 199 6.63 -0.07 21.29
CA LEU A 199 7.28 0.89 22.18
C LEU A 199 8.31 0.19 23.07
N TYR A 200 7.92 -0.93 23.71
CA TYR A 200 8.83 -1.66 24.59
C TYR A 200 9.95 -2.39 23.85
N MET A 201 9.73 -2.79 22.59
CA MET A 201 10.77 -3.36 21.74
C MET A 201 11.85 -2.35 21.33
N LYS A 202 11.56 -1.04 21.40
CA LYS A 202 12.53 0.05 21.17
C LYS A 202 13.25 0.51 22.43
N SER A 203 12.90 -0.03 23.61
CA SER A 203 13.53 0.31 24.87
C SER A 203 15.05 0.07 24.85
N GLN A 204 15.82 0.97 25.45
CA GLN A 204 17.27 0.79 25.61
C GLN A 204 17.59 -0.28 26.66
N ASN A 205 16.63 -0.63 27.54
CA ASN A 205 16.80 -1.67 28.56
C ASN A 205 16.50 -3.07 27.99
N PRO A 206 17.51 -3.96 27.87
CA PRO A 206 17.30 -5.31 27.31
C PRO A 206 16.33 -6.17 28.10
N GLU A 207 16.22 -5.98 29.42
CA GLU A 207 15.27 -6.76 30.24
C GLU A 207 13.81 -6.37 29.94
N VAL A 208 13.55 -5.10 29.64
CA VAL A 208 12.22 -4.63 29.20
C VAL A 208 11.84 -5.28 27.87
N ARG A 209 12.73 -5.24 26.88
CA ARG A 209 12.51 -5.86 25.56
C ARG A 209 12.25 -7.36 25.67
N LYS A 210 13.13 -8.06 26.40
CA LYS A 210 13.03 -9.51 26.64
C LYS A 210 11.71 -9.87 27.34
N SER A 211 11.33 -9.09 28.34
CA SER A 211 10.09 -9.29 29.09
C SER A 211 8.86 -9.08 28.18
N ALA A 212 8.86 -8.00 27.37
CA ALA A 212 7.79 -7.72 26.42
C ALA A 212 7.66 -8.82 25.38
N PHE A 213 8.79 -9.23 24.78
CA PHE A 213 8.84 -10.30 23.79
C PHE A 213 8.29 -11.62 24.32
N LYS A 214 8.78 -12.09 25.45
CA LYS A 214 8.35 -13.35 26.05
C LYS A 214 6.90 -13.31 26.52
N THR A 215 6.45 -12.19 27.07
CA THR A 215 5.07 -12.04 27.54
C THR A 215 4.08 -12.04 26.38
N LEU A 216 4.40 -11.35 25.28
CA LEU A 216 3.57 -11.36 24.07
C LEU A 216 3.43 -12.78 23.51
N TYR A 217 4.57 -13.42 23.20
CA TYR A 217 4.55 -14.72 22.52
C TYR A 217 4.08 -15.88 23.38
N LYS A 218 4.12 -15.76 24.70
CA LYS A 218 3.47 -16.71 25.60
C LYS A 218 1.96 -16.82 25.36
N THR A 219 1.31 -15.71 25.06
CA THR A 219 -0.11 -15.69 24.70
C THR A 219 -0.33 -16.34 23.33
N TYR A 220 0.48 -16.02 22.35
CA TYR A 220 0.38 -16.65 21.01
C TYR A 220 0.65 -18.16 21.09
N GLU A 221 1.65 -18.62 21.84
CA GLU A 221 1.91 -20.04 22.09
C GLU A 221 0.67 -20.75 22.67
N GLN A 222 -0.05 -20.10 23.58
CA GLN A 222 -1.28 -20.67 24.18
C GLN A 222 -2.39 -20.91 23.15
N TYR A 223 -2.49 -20.03 22.14
CA TYR A 223 -3.56 -20.09 21.13
C TYR A 223 -3.09 -20.60 19.76
N GLN A 224 -1.89 -21.16 19.65
CA GLN A 224 -1.28 -21.55 18.38
C GLN A 224 -2.16 -22.48 17.53
N ASN A 225 -2.89 -23.42 18.15
CA ASN A 225 -3.77 -24.33 17.43
C ASN A 225 -4.99 -23.62 16.83
N THR A 226 -5.51 -22.60 17.54
CA THR A 226 -6.61 -21.76 17.04
C THR A 226 -6.15 -20.94 15.84
N PHE A 227 -5.01 -20.26 15.95
CA PHE A 227 -4.43 -19.52 14.83
C PHE A 227 -4.11 -20.40 13.62
N ALA A 228 -3.55 -21.60 13.85
CA ALA A 228 -3.29 -22.55 12.77
C ALA A 228 -4.58 -22.97 12.06
N SER A 229 -5.65 -23.22 12.80
CA SER A 229 -6.95 -23.57 12.20
C SER A 229 -7.56 -22.41 11.40
N ILE A 230 -7.44 -21.17 11.89
CA ILE A 230 -7.95 -19.98 11.20
C ILE A 230 -7.15 -19.77 9.90
N TYR A 231 -5.81 -19.79 9.97
CA TYR A 231 -4.95 -19.58 8.80
C TYR A 231 -5.07 -20.71 7.77
N ALA A 232 -5.10 -21.97 8.21
CA ALA A 232 -5.36 -23.10 7.31
C ALA A 232 -6.73 -22.98 6.62
N GLY A 233 -7.76 -22.50 7.33
CA GLY A 233 -9.07 -22.21 6.76
C GLY A 233 -9.03 -21.13 5.69
N GLN A 234 -8.27 -20.06 5.91
CA GLN A 234 -8.07 -19.00 4.90
C GLN A 234 -7.43 -19.56 3.64
N ILE A 235 -6.30 -20.27 3.77
CA ILE A 235 -5.59 -20.87 2.64
C ILE A 235 -6.49 -21.86 1.88
N GLU A 236 -7.30 -22.66 2.59
CA GLU A 236 -8.21 -23.62 1.94
C GLU A 236 -9.30 -22.92 1.11
N VAL A 237 -9.83 -21.79 1.58
CA VAL A 237 -10.79 -20.97 0.83
C VAL A 237 -10.14 -20.41 -0.44
N GLU A 238 -8.94 -19.84 -0.33
CA GLU A 238 -8.20 -19.26 -1.46
C GLU A 238 -7.86 -20.31 -2.50
N LYS A 239 -7.31 -21.44 -2.08
CA LYS A 239 -7.00 -22.61 -2.93
C LYS A 239 -8.25 -23.15 -3.64
N THR A 240 -9.36 -23.30 -2.90
CA THR A 240 -10.61 -23.84 -3.46
C THR A 240 -11.19 -22.87 -4.49
N CYS A 241 -11.22 -21.56 -4.20
CA CYS A 241 -11.70 -20.55 -5.13
C CYS A 241 -10.84 -20.51 -6.41
N ALA A 242 -9.52 -20.55 -6.28
CA ALA A 242 -8.61 -20.60 -7.41
C ALA A 242 -8.87 -21.84 -8.29
N LYS A 243 -8.97 -23.01 -7.67
CA LYS A 243 -9.23 -24.28 -8.37
C LYS A 243 -10.58 -24.28 -9.11
N VAL A 244 -11.65 -23.82 -8.45
CA VAL A 244 -12.99 -23.75 -9.04
C VAL A 244 -13.00 -22.82 -10.26
N ARG A 245 -12.24 -21.72 -10.22
CA ARG A 245 -12.11 -20.76 -11.33
C ARG A 245 -11.07 -21.16 -12.38
N GLY A 246 -10.45 -22.34 -12.27
CA GLY A 246 -9.53 -22.88 -13.28
C GLY A 246 -8.12 -22.29 -13.24
N TYR A 247 -7.74 -21.65 -12.14
CA TYR A 247 -6.33 -21.28 -11.91
C TYR A 247 -5.52 -22.51 -11.44
N LYS A 248 -4.21 -22.49 -11.71
CA LYS A 248 -3.29 -23.58 -11.33
C LYS A 248 -2.98 -23.58 -9.83
N SER A 249 -3.01 -22.37 -9.19
CA SER A 249 -2.70 -22.20 -7.79
C SER A 249 -3.44 -20.98 -7.22
N ALA A 250 -3.51 -20.87 -5.88
CA ALA A 250 -4.01 -19.68 -5.20
C ALA A 250 -3.14 -18.45 -5.53
N MET A 251 -1.82 -18.63 -5.61
CA MET A 251 -0.88 -17.58 -6.00
C MET A 251 -1.16 -17.06 -7.42
N GLU A 252 -1.34 -17.94 -8.42
CA GLU A 252 -1.68 -17.51 -9.77
C GLU A 252 -2.97 -16.68 -9.79
N ALA A 253 -4.00 -17.12 -9.07
CA ALA A 253 -5.26 -16.38 -8.97
C ALA A 253 -5.10 -15.00 -8.33
N ALA A 254 -4.31 -14.91 -7.26
CA ALA A 254 -4.05 -13.64 -6.57
C ALA A 254 -3.25 -12.64 -7.44
N LEU A 255 -2.28 -13.13 -8.19
CA LEU A 255 -1.41 -12.31 -9.04
C LEU A 255 -2.06 -11.89 -10.36
N PHE A 256 -3.10 -12.60 -10.80
CA PHE A 256 -3.74 -12.40 -12.11
C PHE A 256 -4.32 -11.00 -12.31
N ALA A 257 -4.87 -10.41 -11.25
CA ALA A 257 -5.43 -9.05 -11.30
C ALA A 257 -4.41 -7.99 -11.71
N ASP A 258 -3.15 -8.15 -11.26
CA ASP A 258 -2.05 -7.22 -11.52
C ASP A 258 -1.19 -7.61 -12.73
N ASP A 259 -1.58 -8.65 -13.48
CA ASP A 259 -0.82 -9.21 -14.60
C ASP A 259 0.62 -9.62 -14.20
N VAL A 260 0.78 -10.10 -12.96
CA VAL A 260 2.03 -10.65 -12.43
C VAL A 260 1.96 -12.17 -12.56
N THR A 261 3.05 -12.77 -13.04
CA THR A 261 3.12 -14.24 -13.12
C THR A 261 3.80 -14.83 -11.88
N PRO A 262 3.53 -16.12 -11.56
CA PRO A 262 4.25 -16.82 -10.50
C PRO A 262 5.77 -16.73 -10.64
N GLU A 263 6.30 -16.79 -11.87
CA GLU A 263 7.74 -16.69 -12.14
C GLU A 263 8.31 -15.31 -11.75
N VAL A 264 7.54 -14.23 -11.94
CA VAL A 264 7.95 -12.88 -11.49
C VAL A 264 7.99 -12.83 -9.97
N TYR A 265 6.99 -13.40 -9.30
CA TYR A 265 6.98 -13.50 -7.84
C TYR A 265 8.18 -14.29 -7.31
N ASP A 266 8.49 -15.43 -7.92
CA ASP A 266 9.64 -16.26 -7.56
C ASP A 266 10.98 -15.53 -7.78
N ASN A 267 11.09 -14.77 -8.87
CA ASN A 267 12.26 -13.94 -9.13
C ASN A 267 12.47 -12.89 -8.05
N ILE A 268 11.37 -12.28 -7.56
CA ILE A 268 11.40 -11.29 -6.48
C ILE A 268 11.94 -11.93 -5.19
N VAL A 269 11.36 -13.05 -4.75
CA VAL A 269 11.76 -13.75 -3.53
C VAL A 269 13.22 -14.23 -3.64
N ASN A 270 13.58 -14.86 -4.76
CA ASN A 270 14.92 -15.40 -4.97
C ASN A 270 15.98 -14.30 -5.05
N SER A 271 15.68 -13.16 -5.69
CA SER A 271 16.63 -12.04 -5.78
C SER A 271 17.04 -11.53 -4.41
N ILE A 272 16.07 -11.36 -3.48
CA ILE A 272 16.38 -10.92 -2.12
C ILE A 272 17.06 -12.04 -1.32
N SER A 273 16.59 -13.28 -1.42
CA SER A 273 17.18 -14.43 -0.72
C SER A 273 18.64 -14.69 -1.09
N ASN A 274 19.06 -14.31 -2.30
CA ASN A 274 20.45 -14.43 -2.74
C ASN A 274 21.37 -13.31 -2.25
N HIS A 275 20.85 -12.26 -1.59
CA HIS A 275 21.60 -11.10 -1.11
C HIS A 275 21.40 -10.85 0.39
N LEU A 276 21.27 -11.92 1.17
CA LEU A 276 21.15 -11.85 2.63
C LEU A 276 22.46 -11.45 3.32
N ASP A 277 23.60 -11.58 2.66
CA ASP A 277 24.90 -11.17 3.15
C ASP A 277 24.96 -9.67 3.53
N VAL A 278 24.25 -8.81 2.79
CA VAL A 278 24.11 -7.39 3.11
C VAL A 278 23.25 -7.18 4.37
N LEU A 279 22.16 -7.93 4.52
CA LEU A 279 21.36 -7.93 5.73
C LEU A 279 22.18 -8.40 6.95
N PHE A 280 23.01 -9.43 6.77
CA PHE A 280 23.92 -9.92 7.81
C PHE A 280 24.98 -8.87 8.18
N LYS A 281 25.50 -8.13 7.19
CA LYS A 281 26.39 -6.98 7.43
C LYS A 281 25.69 -5.92 8.31
N TYR A 282 24.43 -5.60 8.02
CA TYR A 282 23.63 -4.69 8.84
C TYR A 282 23.52 -5.20 10.29
N TYR A 283 23.18 -6.47 10.53
CA TYR A 283 23.06 -7.00 11.89
C TYR A 283 24.40 -7.00 12.63
N ARG A 284 25.52 -7.33 11.97
CA ARG A 284 26.86 -7.22 12.55
C ARG A 284 27.20 -5.78 12.95
N MET A 285 26.88 -4.81 12.09
CA MET A 285 27.05 -3.38 12.40
C MET A 285 26.18 -3.00 13.59
N LYS A 286 24.90 -3.33 13.57
CA LYS A 286 23.95 -3.03 14.66
C LYS A 286 24.40 -3.60 16.00
N LYS A 287 24.86 -4.84 16.03
CA LYS A 287 25.42 -5.48 17.23
C LYS A 287 26.60 -4.69 17.81
N ARG A 288 27.52 -4.23 16.94
CA ARG A 288 28.68 -3.40 17.36
C ARG A 288 28.25 -2.05 17.93
N VAL A 289 27.35 -1.37 17.23
CA VAL A 289 26.88 -0.02 17.62
C VAL A 289 26.13 -0.05 18.96
N LEU A 290 25.30 -1.08 19.17
CA LEU A 290 24.57 -1.27 20.43
C LEU A 290 25.45 -1.82 21.56
N GLY A 291 26.71 -2.18 21.29
CA GLY A 291 27.65 -2.72 22.30
C GLY A 291 27.22 -4.08 22.88
N LEU A 292 26.48 -4.87 22.10
CA LEU A 292 25.96 -6.16 22.55
C LEU A 292 26.97 -7.28 22.28
N ASN A 293 27.26 -8.10 23.32
CA ASN A 293 28.03 -9.33 23.13
C ASN A 293 27.21 -10.40 22.39
N ASP A 294 25.96 -10.54 22.80
CA ASP A 294 24.97 -11.41 22.18
C ASP A 294 23.77 -10.55 21.80
N MET A 295 23.34 -10.65 20.55
CA MET A 295 22.17 -9.95 20.03
C MET A 295 21.04 -10.96 19.81
N HIS A 296 19.97 -10.79 20.53
CA HIS A 296 18.77 -11.62 20.44
C HIS A 296 17.75 -11.03 19.47
N ILE A 297 16.76 -11.83 19.07
CA ILE A 297 15.70 -11.37 18.16
C ILE A 297 14.93 -10.16 18.73
N TYR A 298 14.78 -10.05 20.03
CA TYR A 298 14.13 -8.90 20.68
C TYR A 298 14.98 -7.62 20.69
N ASP A 299 16.26 -7.68 20.26
CA ASP A 299 17.13 -6.51 20.13
C ASP A 299 17.09 -5.86 18.75
N VAL A 300 16.47 -6.54 17.77
CA VAL A 300 16.47 -6.11 16.36
C VAL A 300 15.80 -4.76 16.14
N TYR A 301 14.86 -4.37 17.00
CA TYR A 301 14.06 -3.15 16.86
C TYR A 301 14.61 -1.94 17.64
N VAL A 302 15.71 -2.12 18.39
CA VAL A 302 16.35 -1.01 19.14
C VAL A 302 16.90 0.00 18.16
N PRO A 303 16.59 1.30 18.29
CA PRO A 303 17.22 2.34 17.49
C PRO A 303 18.75 2.37 17.72
N LEU A 304 19.51 2.55 16.62
CA LEU A 304 20.99 2.61 16.68
C LEU A 304 21.50 3.83 17.43
N ILE A 305 20.73 4.90 17.41
CA ILE A 305 21.03 6.16 18.11
C ILE A 305 19.76 6.66 18.80
N SER A 306 19.93 7.49 19.82
CA SER A 306 18.83 8.26 20.39
C SER A 306 18.24 9.20 19.33
N ASN A 307 16.91 9.33 19.31
CA ASN A 307 16.25 10.18 18.35
C ASN A 307 16.83 11.61 18.37
N PHE A 308 17.08 12.11 17.18
CA PHE A 308 17.30 13.53 16.97
C PHE A 308 15.92 14.19 16.86
N GLU A 309 15.60 15.06 17.80
CA GLU A 309 14.31 15.75 17.80
C GLU A 309 14.50 17.16 17.23
N ARG A 310 13.75 17.46 16.17
CA ARG A 310 13.59 18.79 15.61
C ARG A 310 12.09 19.05 15.45
N ASN A 311 11.66 20.22 15.87
CA ASN A 311 10.31 20.67 15.67
C ASN A 311 10.23 21.53 14.41
N TYR A 312 9.21 21.29 13.61
CA TYR A 312 8.94 21.99 12.37
C TYR A 312 7.62 22.74 12.44
N THR A 313 7.57 23.94 11.93
CA THR A 313 6.32 24.54 11.50
C THR A 313 5.88 23.92 10.16
N TYR A 314 4.59 24.02 9.84
CA TYR A 314 4.10 23.53 8.55
C TYR A 314 4.75 24.28 7.37
N ASP A 315 4.95 25.58 7.48
CA ASP A 315 5.63 26.37 6.43
C ASP A 315 7.09 25.94 6.21
N GLU A 316 7.82 25.58 7.26
CA GLU A 316 9.16 24.99 7.15
C GLU A 316 9.12 23.63 6.47
N ALA A 317 8.15 22.78 6.83
CA ALA A 317 7.97 21.48 6.21
C ALA A 317 7.66 21.61 4.70
N VAL A 318 6.75 22.49 4.33
CA VAL A 318 6.44 22.79 2.92
C VAL A 318 7.68 23.26 2.16
N ASN A 319 8.43 24.21 2.73
CA ASN A 319 9.63 24.71 2.07
C ASN A 319 10.68 23.61 1.88
N GLU A 320 10.89 22.75 2.87
CA GLU A 320 11.85 21.65 2.79
C GLU A 320 11.46 20.61 1.75
N VAL A 321 10.17 20.26 1.66
CA VAL A 321 9.66 19.34 0.62
C VAL A 321 9.81 19.96 -0.77
N LEU A 322 9.51 21.26 -0.94
CA LEU A 322 9.69 21.94 -2.22
C LEU A 322 11.16 22.00 -2.65
N GLU A 323 12.08 22.33 -1.72
CA GLU A 323 13.51 22.34 -2.00
C GLU A 323 14.03 20.94 -2.36
N ALA A 324 13.64 19.92 -1.63
CA ALA A 324 14.01 18.54 -1.93
C ALA A 324 13.54 18.10 -3.31
N THR A 325 12.32 18.47 -3.70
CA THR A 325 11.73 18.08 -4.99
C THR A 325 12.23 18.88 -6.19
N HIS A 326 13.11 19.89 -6.01
CA HIS A 326 13.75 20.59 -7.14
C HIS A 326 14.54 19.68 -8.07
N ILE A 327 14.96 18.51 -7.61
CA ILE A 327 15.61 17.49 -8.46
C ILE A 327 14.71 17.05 -9.63
N PHE A 328 13.39 17.18 -9.50
CA PHE A 328 12.41 16.88 -10.56
C PHE A 328 12.17 18.04 -11.52
N GLY A 329 12.78 19.21 -11.28
CA GLY A 329 12.66 20.39 -12.11
C GLY A 329 11.46 21.28 -11.78
N ASP A 330 11.45 22.46 -12.45
CA ASP A 330 10.52 23.54 -12.12
C ASP A 330 9.04 23.19 -12.34
N GLU A 331 8.72 22.34 -13.32
CA GLU A 331 7.32 21.95 -13.58
C GLU A 331 6.72 21.26 -12.36
N TYR A 332 7.41 20.26 -11.81
CA TYR A 332 6.97 19.52 -10.63
C TYR A 332 6.81 20.42 -9.42
N VAL A 333 7.85 21.22 -9.12
CA VAL A 333 7.86 22.12 -7.95
C VAL A 333 6.77 23.19 -8.05
N ASN A 334 6.57 23.79 -9.24
CA ASN A 334 5.56 24.83 -9.41
C ASN A 334 4.13 24.28 -9.26
N ILE A 335 3.86 23.06 -9.75
CA ILE A 335 2.55 22.41 -9.57
C ILE A 335 2.31 22.13 -8.09
N LEU A 336 3.28 21.53 -7.40
CA LEU A 336 3.17 21.19 -5.98
C LEU A 336 3.00 22.45 -5.11
N LYS A 337 3.81 23.49 -5.36
CA LYS A 337 3.72 24.79 -4.69
C LYS A 337 2.37 25.46 -4.92
N GLN A 338 1.83 25.36 -6.13
CA GLN A 338 0.50 25.88 -6.43
C GLN A 338 -0.57 25.08 -5.69
N GLY A 339 -0.45 23.74 -5.64
CA GLY A 339 -1.36 22.87 -4.89
C GLY A 339 -1.43 23.23 -3.40
N TYR A 340 -0.30 23.50 -2.76
CA TYR A 340 -0.29 23.96 -1.37
C TYR A 340 -0.99 25.33 -1.20
N LYS A 341 -0.81 26.26 -2.16
CA LYS A 341 -1.52 27.54 -2.16
C LYS A 341 -3.01 27.40 -2.41
N ASP A 342 -3.39 26.47 -3.29
CA ASP A 342 -4.78 26.16 -3.64
C ASP A 342 -5.45 25.26 -2.59
N ARG A 343 -4.82 25.13 -1.42
CA ARG A 343 -5.38 24.44 -0.26
C ARG A 343 -5.73 22.97 -0.56
N TRP A 344 -4.80 22.24 -1.18
CA TRP A 344 -4.96 20.79 -1.34
C TRP A 344 -4.83 20.06 0.00
N VAL A 345 -4.23 20.69 1.03
CA VAL A 345 -3.86 20.03 2.29
C VAL A 345 -4.75 20.48 3.44
N ASP A 346 -5.29 19.52 4.17
CA ASP A 346 -5.90 19.71 5.48
C ASP A 346 -4.88 19.33 6.55
N VAL A 347 -4.33 20.33 7.24
CA VAL A 347 -3.02 20.25 7.90
C VAL A 347 -3.10 19.67 9.31
N TYR A 348 -3.82 20.35 10.21
CA TYR A 348 -3.71 20.09 11.64
C TYR A 348 -4.77 19.11 12.16
N PRO A 349 -4.46 18.38 13.26
CA PRO A 349 -5.45 17.55 13.93
C PRO A 349 -6.54 18.44 14.56
N ASN A 350 -7.78 17.98 14.48
CA ASN A 350 -8.91 18.54 15.22
C ASN A 350 -9.79 17.43 15.81
N LYS A 351 -10.66 17.80 16.73
CA LYS A 351 -11.60 16.84 17.32
C LYS A 351 -12.46 16.22 16.22
N GLY A 352 -12.54 14.90 16.20
CA GLY A 352 -13.32 14.15 15.22
C GLY A 352 -12.65 13.94 13.86
N LYS A 353 -11.52 14.58 13.56
CA LYS A 353 -10.78 14.36 12.32
C LYS A 353 -10.28 12.93 12.20
N ARG A 354 -10.36 12.38 11.00
CA ARG A 354 -9.84 11.03 10.71
C ARG A 354 -8.34 10.96 11.00
N GLY A 355 -7.91 9.88 11.68
CA GLY A 355 -6.51 9.63 11.99
C GLY A 355 -5.69 9.20 10.77
N GLY A 356 -4.36 9.29 10.91
CA GLY A 356 -3.41 8.97 9.85
C GLY A 356 -3.25 10.11 8.84
N ALA A 357 -2.81 9.77 7.64
CA ALA A 357 -2.69 10.66 6.48
C ALA A 357 -3.14 9.93 5.23
N PHE A 358 -3.54 10.65 4.20
CA PHE A 358 -3.81 10.12 2.87
C PHE A 358 -3.81 11.21 1.80
N SER A 359 -3.57 10.83 0.56
CA SER A 359 -3.88 11.61 -0.63
C SER A 359 -5.04 10.97 -1.38
N GLY A 360 -6.05 11.76 -1.77
CA GLY A 360 -7.26 11.29 -2.44
C GLY A 360 -7.76 12.22 -3.54
N GLY A 361 -8.94 11.91 -4.04
CA GLY A 361 -9.58 12.63 -5.13
C GLY A 361 -10.09 11.68 -6.23
N CYS A 362 -10.70 12.20 -7.28
CA CYS A 362 -11.12 11.44 -8.46
C CYS A 362 -10.63 12.10 -9.76
N ALA A 363 -10.95 11.52 -10.90
CA ALA A 363 -10.43 11.92 -12.21
C ALA A 363 -10.61 13.41 -12.54
N THR A 364 -11.67 14.05 -12.03
CA THR A 364 -12.03 15.45 -12.32
C THR A 364 -11.79 16.40 -11.17
N THR A 365 -11.11 15.97 -10.10
CA THR A 365 -10.77 16.83 -8.96
C THR A 365 -9.27 17.07 -8.85
N ASN A 366 -8.88 18.10 -8.09
CA ASN A 366 -7.53 18.19 -7.57
C ASN A 366 -7.23 16.99 -6.66
N PRO A 367 -5.96 16.65 -6.43
CA PRO A 367 -5.57 15.84 -5.29
C PRO A 367 -5.89 16.58 -3.99
N PHE A 368 -6.27 15.82 -2.94
CA PHE A 368 -6.50 16.37 -1.60
C PHE A 368 -5.72 15.53 -0.59
N ILE A 369 -4.97 16.18 0.28
CA ILE A 369 -4.14 15.55 1.31
C ILE A 369 -4.77 15.80 2.68
N LEU A 370 -4.97 14.73 3.46
CA LEU A 370 -5.25 14.84 4.89
C LEU A 370 -3.98 14.58 5.67
N LEU A 371 -3.63 15.49 6.59
CA LEU A 371 -2.58 15.32 7.57
C LEU A 371 -3.13 15.47 9.00
N ASN A 372 -2.35 15.00 9.96
CA ASN A 372 -2.49 15.30 11.38
C ASN A 372 -1.15 15.87 11.89
N PHE A 373 -0.70 16.96 11.28
CA PHE A 373 0.62 17.55 11.45
C PHE A 373 0.86 18.03 12.88
N GLN A 374 1.90 17.53 13.54
CA GLN A 374 2.28 17.86 14.91
C GLN A 374 3.69 18.50 14.99
N GLY A 375 4.35 18.67 13.85
CA GLY A 375 5.65 19.33 13.76
C GLY A 375 6.84 18.40 13.97
N THR A 376 6.66 17.09 13.85
CA THR A 376 7.75 16.13 13.94
C THR A 376 8.46 15.92 12.60
N GLU A 377 9.65 15.35 12.61
CA GLU A 377 10.36 14.93 11.39
C GLU A 377 9.51 13.92 10.57
N TYR A 378 8.80 13.04 11.28
CA TYR A 378 7.89 12.09 10.67
C TYR A 378 6.76 12.77 9.89
N ASP A 379 6.21 13.88 10.41
CA ASP A 379 5.15 14.63 9.72
C ASP A 379 5.66 15.27 8.43
N VAL A 380 6.91 15.73 8.39
CA VAL A 380 7.52 16.27 7.17
C VAL A 380 7.72 15.17 6.13
N SER A 381 8.16 13.99 6.55
CA SER A 381 8.27 12.81 5.68
C SER A 381 6.89 12.38 5.16
N THR A 382 5.87 12.41 6.01
CA THR A 382 4.48 12.13 5.63
C THR A 382 3.95 13.14 4.60
N LEU A 383 4.24 14.44 4.77
CA LEU A 383 3.89 15.45 3.77
C LEU A 383 4.56 15.17 2.42
N ALA A 384 5.83 14.78 2.41
CA ALA A 384 6.54 14.41 1.19
C ALA A 384 5.91 13.18 0.52
N HIS A 385 5.57 12.16 1.30
CA HIS A 385 4.89 10.94 0.87
C HIS A 385 3.55 11.25 0.18
N GLU A 386 2.66 11.92 0.88
CA GLU A 386 1.32 12.26 0.36
C GLU A 386 1.40 13.20 -0.86
N SER A 387 2.43 14.06 -0.89
CA SER A 387 2.71 14.88 -2.06
C SER A 387 3.14 14.04 -3.28
N GLY A 388 3.85 12.94 -3.08
CA GLY A 388 4.20 12.00 -4.14
C GLY A 388 2.96 11.35 -4.76
N HIS A 389 2.03 10.87 -3.94
CA HIS A 389 0.72 10.39 -4.40
C HIS A 389 -0.07 11.46 -5.15
N SER A 390 -0.10 12.68 -4.61
CA SER A 390 -0.80 13.81 -5.21
C SER A 390 -0.24 14.15 -6.60
N MET A 391 1.07 14.16 -6.75
CA MET A 391 1.71 14.43 -8.04
C MET A 391 1.50 13.30 -9.04
N HIS A 392 1.53 12.03 -8.61
CA HIS A 392 1.15 10.91 -9.47
C HIS A 392 -0.29 11.04 -9.98
N SER A 393 -1.23 11.30 -9.07
CA SER A 393 -2.64 11.51 -9.42
C SER A 393 -2.83 12.70 -10.35
N TYR A 394 -2.14 13.81 -10.09
CA TYR A 394 -2.20 15.01 -10.94
C TYR A 394 -1.73 14.73 -12.37
N PHE A 395 -0.53 14.13 -12.53
CA PHE A 395 0.00 13.84 -13.87
C PHE A 395 -0.83 12.78 -14.59
N THR A 396 -1.29 11.75 -13.89
CA THR A 396 -2.17 10.72 -14.44
C THR A 396 -3.46 11.36 -14.97
N ARG A 397 -4.18 12.12 -14.14
CA ARG A 397 -5.48 12.73 -14.49
C ARG A 397 -5.38 13.73 -15.61
N LYS A 398 -4.32 14.54 -15.61
CA LYS A 398 -4.09 15.57 -16.65
C LYS A 398 -3.78 15.00 -18.04
N ASN A 399 -3.19 13.82 -18.11
CA ASN A 399 -2.66 13.25 -19.37
C ASN A 399 -3.49 12.07 -19.89
N ASN A 400 -4.61 11.73 -19.25
CA ASN A 400 -5.43 10.61 -19.65
C ASN A 400 -6.92 10.99 -19.76
N PRO A 401 -7.64 10.36 -20.72
CA PRO A 401 -9.08 10.38 -20.70
C PRO A 401 -9.59 9.57 -19.49
N LEU A 402 -10.83 9.77 -19.14
CA LEU A 402 -11.49 9.28 -17.93
C LEU A 402 -11.21 7.79 -17.61
N GLN A 403 -11.31 6.91 -18.60
CA GLN A 403 -11.10 5.48 -18.44
C GLN A 403 -9.66 5.06 -18.10
N TYR A 404 -8.70 5.98 -18.22
CA TYR A 404 -7.29 5.78 -17.90
C TYR A 404 -6.75 6.76 -16.87
N ALA A 405 -7.60 7.58 -16.28
CA ALA A 405 -7.23 8.66 -15.37
C ALA A 405 -6.95 8.19 -13.92
N ASP A 406 -6.70 6.92 -13.74
CA ASP A 406 -6.33 6.29 -12.47
C ASP A 406 -5.16 5.31 -12.68
N TYR A 407 -4.59 4.78 -11.62
CA TYR A 407 -3.50 3.81 -11.64
C TYR A 407 -3.75 2.67 -10.64
N ARG A 408 -3.11 1.53 -10.89
CA ARG A 408 -3.27 0.37 -10.01
C ARG A 408 -2.54 0.57 -8.69
N ILE A 409 -3.11 0.04 -7.61
CA ILE A 409 -2.54 0.10 -6.25
C ILE A 409 -1.12 -0.48 -6.17
N PHE A 410 -0.79 -1.41 -7.05
CA PHE A 410 0.53 -2.03 -7.18
C PHE A 410 1.66 -0.99 -7.38
N VAL A 411 1.41 0.09 -8.11
CA VAL A 411 2.40 1.14 -8.41
C VAL A 411 2.18 2.41 -7.60
N ALA A 412 1.12 2.46 -6.80
CA ALA A 412 0.72 3.67 -6.06
C ALA A 412 1.83 4.20 -5.15
N GLU A 413 2.52 3.28 -4.43
CA GLU A 413 3.54 3.65 -3.44
C GLU A 413 4.91 4.04 -4.04
N VAL A 414 5.10 3.88 -5.34
CA VAL A 414 6.39 4.21 -5.94
C VAL A 414 6.66 5.71 -5.91
N PRO A 415 5.75 6.61 -6.36
CA PRO A 415 5.99 8.05 -6.31
C PRO A 415 6.04 8.63 -4.90
N SER A 416 5.25 8.11 -3.97
CA SER A 416 5.31 8.52 -2.56
C SER A 416 6.66 8.21 -1.93
N THR A 417 7.15 6.99 -2.14
CA THR A 417 8.47 6.55 -1.67
C THR A 417 9.61 7.28 -2.40
N VAL A 418 9.46 7.60 -3.68
CA VAL A 418 10.42 8.46 -4.41
C VAL A 418 10.58 9.81 -3.73
N ASN A 419 9.48 10.46 -3.34
CA ASN A 419 9.53 11.74 -2.64
C ASN A 419 10.17 11.62 -1.24
N GLU A 420 9.87 10.56 -0.49
CA GLU A 420 10.52 10.32 0.81
C GLU A 420 12.03 10.14 0.67
N LEU A 421 12.47 9.32 -0.28
CA LEU A 421 13.90 9.10 -0.50
C LEU A 421 14.60 10.38 -0.95
N VAL A 422 13.99 11.17 -1.82
CA VAL A 422 14.54 12.46 -2.27
C VAL A 422 14.63 13.44 -1.10
N LEU A 423 13.63 13.52 -0.22
CA LEU A 423 13.69 14.32 0.99
C LEU A 423 14.83 13.87 1.93
N ALA A 424 14.96 12.55 2.15
CA ALA A 424 16.01 12.01 3.01
C ALA A 424 17.41 12.34 2.48
N TYR A 425 17.63 12.16 1.16
CA TYR A 425 18.92 12.52 0.55
C TYR A 425 19.17 14.02 0.55
N TYR A 426 18.16 14.85 0.31
CA TYR A 426 18.28 16.29 0.43
C TYR A 426 18.75 16.69 1.81
N ARG A 427 18.17 16.14 2.86
CA ARG A 427 18.56 16.38 4.26
C ARG A 427 19.99 15.94 4.55
N LEU A 428 20.39 14.74 4.11
CA LEU A 428 21.76 14.23 4.27
C LEU A 428 22.81 15.15 3.65
N GLU A 429 22.49 15.78 2.52
CA GLU A 429 23.38 16.68 1.79
C GLU A 429 23.45 18.08 2.41
N HIS A 430 22.40 18.54 3.09
CA HIS A 430 22.27 19.94 3.55
C HIS A 430 22.45 20.11 5.07
N THR A 431 22.36 19.06 5.88
CA THR A 431 22.65 19.19 7.32
C THR A 431 24.14 19.05 7.62
N GLU A 432 24.66 19.91 8.51
CA GLU A 432 26.01 19.81 9.07
C GLU A 432 26.02 19.03 10.40
N ASN A 433 24.85 18.74 10.97
CA ASN A 433 24.73 18.07 12.27
C ASN A 433 24.91 16.56 12.11
N LYS A 434 25.99 16.02 12.70
CA LYS A 434 26.29 14.58 12.62
C LYS A 434 25.22 13.69 13.25
N LEU A 435 24.59 14.12 14.35
CA LEU A 435 23.51 13.35 14.99
C LEU A 435 22.27 13.31 14.10
N GLU A 436 21.93 14.42 13.44
CA GLU A 436 20.84 14.47 12.48
C GLU A 436 21.13 13.55 11.28
N LYS A 437 22.35 13.58 10.71
CA LYS A 437 22.76 12.64 9.65
C LYS A 437 22.60 11.19 10.07
N LEU A 438 23.07 10.84 11.26
CA LEU A 438 22.92 9.47 11.77
C LEU A 438 21.47 9.08 12.00
N SER A 439 20.61 10.02 12.43
CA SER A 439 19.17 9.78 12.58
C SER A 439 18.52 9.45 11.23
N ILE A 440 18.82 10.23 10.20
CA ILE A 440 18.31 10.00 8.84
C ILE A 440 18.81 8.66 8.28
N LEU A 441 20.13 8.38 8.43
CA LEU A 441 20.70 7.10 8.00
C LEU A 441 20.07 5.91 8.73
N ASN A 442 19.84 6.03 10.05
CA ASN A 442 19.15 5.00 10.82
C ASN A 442 17.71 4.76 10.31
N SER A 443 16.97 5.83 9.99
CA SER A 443 15.60 5.73 9.44
C SER A 443 15.61 5.05 8.08
N LEU A 444 16.55 5.37 7.20
CA LEU A 444 16.70 4.70 5.90
C LEU A 444 17.08 3.22 6.07
N LEU A 445 18.03 2.89 6.95
CA LEU A 445 18.41 1.51 7.22
C LEU A 445 17.23 0.67 7.73
N GLU A 446 16.43 1.20 8.64
CA GLU A 446 15.22 0.52 9.12
C GLU A 446 14.16 0.40 8.01
N LEU A 447 14.00 1.40 7.14
CA LEU A 447 13.10 1.36 5.99
C LEU A 447 13.47 0.19 5.04
N TYR A 448 14.72 0.09 4.62
CA TYR A 448 15.16 -0.99 3.71
C TYR A 448 15.02 -2.38 4.36
N LYS A 449 15.45 -2.53 5.61
CA LYS A 449 15.30 -3.78 6.35
C LYS A 449 13.83 -4.21 6.47
N ALA A 450 12.95 -3.29 6.87
CA ALA A 450 11.55 -3.59 7.16
C ALA A 450 10.70 -3.76 5.90
N THR A 451 10.99 -3.00 4.85
CA THR A 451 10.14 -2.96 3.65
C THR A 451 10.59 -3.94 2.56
N ILE A 452 11.89 -4.27 2.48
CA ILE A 452 12.39 -5.25 1.52
C ILE A 452 12.57 -6.61 2.21
N TYR A 453 13.54 -6.76 3.07
CA TYR A 453 13.92 -8.07 3.59
C TYR A 453 12.81 -8.73 4.43
N ARG A 454 12.21 -7.97 5.35
CA ARG A 454 11.16 -8.51 6.20
C ARG A 454 9.89 -8.86 5.40
N GLN A 455 9.49 -8.03 4.44
CA GLN A 455 8.30 -8.32 3.65
C GLN A 455 8.52 -9.50 2.70
N ILE A 456 9.72 -9.65 2.15
CA ILE A 456 10.03 -10.82 1.32
C ILE A 456 10.14 -12.10 2.17
N MET A 457 10.63 -12.01 3.40
CA MET A 457 10.58 -13.12 4.35
C MET A 457 9.12 -13.58 4.59
N PHE A 458 8.19 -12.64 4.75
CA PHE A 458 6.76 -12.97 4.86
C PHE A 458 6.19 -13.55 3.56
N ALA A 459 6.56 -12.99 2.41
CA ALA A 459 6.14 -13.49 1.11
C ALA A 459 6.61 -14.94 0.88
N GLU A 460 7.82 -15.28 1.31
CA GLU A 460 8.35 -16.65 1.24
C GLU A 460 7.57 -17.61 2.14
N PHE A 461 7.22 -17.18 3.35
CA PHE A 461 6.40 -17.99 4.26
C PHE A 461 4.99 -18.21 3.71
N GLU A 462 4.33 -17.17 3.23
CA GLU A 462 3.01 -17.25 2.61
C GLU A 462 3.00 -18.21 1.42
N LYS A 463 3.98 -18.09 0.52
CA LYS A 463 4.14 -19.02 -0.60
C LYS A 463 4.35 -20.47 -0.11
N THR A 464 5.26 -20.70 0.83
CA THR A 464 5.56 -22.04 1.36
C THR A 464 4.33 -22.70 1.94
N THR A 465 3.54 -21.99 2.73
CA THR A 465 2.33 -22.55 3.37
C THR A 465 1.23 -22.88 2.36
N HIS A 466 1.05 -22.04 1.31
CA HIS A 466 0.13 -22.34 0.22
C HIS A 466 0.58 -23.58 -0.57
N GLU A 467 1.86 -23.66 -0.94
CA GLU A 467 2.40 -24.83 -1.64
C GLU A 467 2.26 -26.14 -0.83
N LEU A 468 2.50 -26.10 0.48
CA LEU A 468 2.30 -27.25 1.36
C LEU A 468 0.83 -27.70 1.34
N SER A 469 -0.11 -26.74 1.50
CA SER A 469 -1.55 -27.05 1.43
C SER A 469 -1.96 -27.60 0.06
N GLU A 470 -1.44 -27.05 -1.03
CA GLU A 470 -1.74 -27.51 -2.39
C GLU A 470 -1.18 -28.93 -2.67
N LYS A 471 -0.08 -29.30 -2.02
CA LYS A 471 0.48 -30.68 -2.02
C LYS A 471 -0.30 -31.65 -1.13
N GLY A 472 -1.28 -31.15 -0.35
CA GLY A 472 -2.12 -31.96 0.55
C GLY A 472 -1.59 -32.10 1.97
N GLU A 473 -0.56 -31.35 2.35
CA GLU A 473 -0.08 -31.34 3.73
C GLU A 473 -1.09 -30.63 4.65
N VAL A 474 -1.22 -31.15 5.87
CA VAL A 474 -2.08 -30.54 6.89
C VAL A 474 -1.32 -29.45 7.62
N LEU A 475 -1.78 -28.21 7.50
CA LEU A 475 -1.16 -27.06 8.15
C LEU A 475 -1.44 -27.04 9.66
N THR A 476 -0.68 -27.81 10.42
CA THR A 476 -0.74 -27.81 11.89
C THR A 476 0.09 -26.66 12.47
N ALA A 477 -0.18 -26.30 13.73
CA ALA A 477 0.63 -25.30 14.43
C ALA A 477 2.11 -25.69 14.48
N GLU A 478 2.42 -26.99 14.68
CA GLU A 478 3.80 -27.49 14.68
C GLU A 478 4.50 -27.28 13.34
N LEU A 479 3.83 -27.59 12.21
CA LEU A 479 4.37 -27.39 10.87
C LEU A 479 4.58 -25.90 10.59
N LEU A 480 3.58 -25.07 10.85
CA LEU A 480 3.66 -23.62 10.61
C LEU A 480 4.76 -22.96 11.45
N ASN A 481 4.87 -23.32 12.72
CA ASN A 481 5.95 -22.84 13.60
C ASN A 481 7.32 -23.24 13.11
N LYS A 482 7.47 -24.50 12.64
CA LYS A 482 8.73 -25.01 12.08
C LYS A 482 9.12 -24.24 10.82
N GLU A 483 8.24 -24.15 9.84
CA GLU A 483 8.50 -23.44 8.58
C GLU A 483 8.84 -21.95 8.83
N TYR A 484 8.12 -21.29 9.74
CA TYR A 484 8.41 -19.90 10.08
C TYR A 484 9.76 -19.75 10.78
N TYR A 485 10.12 -20.66 11.67
CA TYR A 485 11.41 -20.64 12.35
C TYR A 485 12.57 -20.87 11.36
N GLU A 486 12.46 -21.84 10.45
CA GLU A 486 13.47 -22.13 9.43
C GLU A 486 13.69 -20.94 8.47
N ILE A 487 12.63 -20.24 8.10
CA ILE A 487 12.73 -18.99 7.33
C ILE A 487 13.45 -17.90 8.13
N ASN A 488 13.14 -17.75 9.42
CA ASN A 488 13.89 -16.82 10.27
C ASN A 488 15.38 -17.22 10.38
N GLU A 489 15.73 -18.50 10.54
CA GLU A 489 17.14 -18.94 10.53
C GLU A 489 17.84 -18.52 9.24
N LYS A 490 17.19 -18.66 8.08
CA LYS A 490 17.71 -18.23 6.79
C LYS A 490 17.98 -16.72 6.76
N TYR A 491 17.00 -15.88 7.17
CA TYR A 491 17.09 -14.42 7.06
C TYR A 491 17.94 -13.75 8.14
N PHE A 492 18.18 -14.41 9.26
CA PHE A 492 19.09 -13.90 10.30
C PHE A 492 20.50 -14.50 10.25
N GLY A 493 20.71 -15.60 9.51
CA GLY A 493 22.02 -16.16 9.14
C GLY A 493 22.96 -16.45 10.32
N GLY A 494 22.44 -16.68 11.52
CA GLY A 494 23.23 -16.90 12.72
C GLY A 494 23.85 -15.63 13.34
N GLU A 495 23.61 -14.47 12.76
CA GLU A 495 24.06 -13.17 13.33
C GLU A 495 23.22 -12.75 14.56
N ILE A 496 22.01 -13.29 14.65
CA ILE A 496 21.04 -13.05 15.71
C ILE A 496 20.74 -14.38 16.42
N ILE A 497 20.69 -14.36 17.73
CA ILE A 497 20.20 -15.50 18.52
C ILE A 497 18.69 -15.53 18.40
N LEU A 498 18.18 -16.55 17.74
CA LEU A 498 16.74 -16.77 17.59
C LEU A 498 16.19 -17.43 18.85
N ASP A 499 15.47 -16.65 19.65
CA ASP A 499 14.67 -17.20 20.72
C ASP A 499 13.50 -17.99 20.11
N LYS A 500 13.20 -19.17 20.66
CA LYS A 500 12.19 -20.08 20.08
C LYS A 500 10.82 -19.42 19.86
N GLU A 501 10.51 -18.43 20.65
CA GLU A 501 9.24 -17.71 20.61
C GLU A 501 8.99 -16.98 19.29
N ILE A 502 10.04 -16.70 18.50
CA ILE A 502 9.88 -16.10 17.15
C ILE A 502 9.09 -17.02 16.22
N SER A 503 9.09 -18.33 16.45
CA SER A 503 8.30 -19.28 15.67
C SER A 503 6.80 -19.00 15.69
N TYR A 504 6.33 -18.22 16.67
CA TYR A 504 4.93 -17.85 16.84
C TYR A 504 4.56 -16.53 16.13
N GLU A 505 5.53 -15.80 15.55
CA GLU A 505 5.28 -14.46 15.00
C GLU A 505 4.31 -14.44 13.84
N TRP A 506 4.25 -15.49 13.01
CA TRP A 506 3.29 -15.55 11.90
C TRP A 506 1.83 -15.33 12.33
N MET A 507 1.48 -15.68 13.59
CA MET A 507 0.14 -15.54 14.11
C MET A 507 -0.30 -14.08 14.30
N ARG A 508 0.63 -13.12 14.33
CA ARG A 508 0.35 -11.70 14.50
C ARG A 508 0.44 -10.88 13.21
N ILE A 509 0.62 -11.53 12.07
CA ILE A 509 0.78 -10.86 10.78
C ILE A 509 -0.55 -10.87 10.03
N PRO A 510 -1.32 -9.75 10.02
CA PRO A 510 -2.63 -9.69 9.38
C PRO A 510 -2.54 -9.85 7.86
N HIS A 511 -1.39 -9.52 7.27
CA HIS A 511 -1.16 -9.59 5.83
C HIS A 511 -1.30 -10.99 5.25
N PHE A 512 -1.13 -12.05 6.02
CA PHE A 512 -1.36 -13.43 5.57
C PHE A 512 -2.84 -13.75 5.28
N TYR A 513 -3.74 -12.81 5.59
CA TYR A 513 -5.16 -12.86 5.23
C TYR A 513 -5.51 -11.97 4.02
N TYR A 514 -4.50 -11.35 3.36
CA TYR A 514 -4.66 -10.46 2.22
C TYR A 514 -4.18 -11.06 0.89
N ASN A 515 -4.04 -12.36 0.83
CA ASN A 515 -3.81 -13.17 -0.37
C ASN A 515 -2.67 -12.63 -1.26
N PHE A 516 -1.45 -12.96 -0.92
CA PHE A 516 -0.22 -12.57 -1.63
C PHE A 516 -0.05 -11.05 -1.81
N TYR A 517 -0.28 -10.29 -0.74
CA TYR A 517 -0.14 -8.83 -0.81
C TYR A 517 1.27 -8.32 -0.48
N VAL A 518 1.98 -8.96 0.47
CA VAL A 518 3.18 -8.39 1.14
C VAL A 518 4.35 -8.09 0.21
N TYR A 519 4.54 -8.84 -0.88
CA TYR A 519 5.63 -8.61 -1.83
C TYR A 519 5.58 -7.24 -2.51
N LYS A 520 4.41 -6.60 -2.58
CA LYS A 520 4.20 -5.28 -3.19
C LYS A 520 4.97 -4.18 -2.46
N TYR A 521 5.19 -4.32 -1.17
CA TYR A 521 6.02 -3.37 -0.40
C TYR A 521 7.47 -3.34 -0.91
N ALA A 522 8.07 -4.51 -1.12
CA ALA A 522 9.43 -4.59 -1.63
C ALA A 522 9.54 -4.05 -3.06
N ILE A 523 8.51 -4.23 -3.89
CA ILE A 523 8.43 -3.66 -5.23
C ILE A 523 8.41 -2.13 -5.18
N GLY A 524 7.57 -1.55 -4.33
CA GLY A 524 7.44 -0.10 -4.19
C GLY A 524 8.78 0.57 -3.85
N LEU A 525 9.44 0.10 -2.77
CA LEU A 525 10.73 0.66 -2.35
C LEU A 525 11.86 0.37 -3.36
N THR A 526 11.90 -0.83 -3.96
CA THR A 526 12.91 -1.16 -4.97
C THR A 526 12.76 -0.28 -6.21
N GLY A 527 11.54 -0.10 -6.68
CA GLY A 527 11.23 0.77 -7.81
C GLY A 527 11.65 2.22 -7.54
N ALA A 528 11.24 2.76 -6.39
CA ALA A 528 11.61 4.10 -5.96
C ALA A 528 13.13 4.27 -5.84
N SER A 529 13.82 3.31 -5.22
CA SER A 529 15.28 3.32 -5.06
C SER A 529 16.00 3.41 -6.40
N LYS A 530 15.57 2.61 -7.38
CA LYS A 530 16.18 2.63 -8.72
C LYS A 530 15.90 3.93 -9.46
N ILE A 531 14.68 4.45 -9.38
CA ILE A 531 14.30 5.74 -9.99
C ILE A 531 15.15 6.86 -9.40
N VAL A 532 15.20 6.98 -8.06
CA VAL A 532 15.97 8.02 -7.38
C VAL A 532 17.46 7.91 -7.69
N LYS A 533 18.02 6.69 -7.69
CA LYS A 533 19.43 6.45 -8.06
C LYS A 533 19.74 6.95 -9.47
N ARG A 534 18.92 6.62 -10.46
CA ARG A 534 19.06 7.07 -11.85
C ARG A 534 19.02 8.60 -11.96
N ILE A 535 18.04 9.24 -11.30
CA ILE A 535 17.85 10.70 -11.35
C ILE A 535 19.02 11.41 -10.66
N ARG A 536 19.46 10.96 -9.47
CA ARG A 536 20.61 11.53 -8.77
C ARG A 536 21.92 11.36 -9.53
N ALA A 537 22.10 10.23 -10.21
CA ALA A 537 23.26 9.99 -11.07
C ALA A 537 23.19 10.78 -12.41
N LYS A 538 22.11 11.52 -12.66
CA LYS A 538 21.85 12.25 -13.91
C LYS A 538 21.98 11.34 -15.15
N GLU A 539 21.48 10.10 -15.03
CA GLU A 539 21.44 9.18 -16.16
C GLU A 539 20.58 9.78 -17.30
N PRO A 540 20.99 9.57 -18.57
CA PRO A 540 20.20 10.04 -19.71
C PRO A 540 18.76 9.53 -19.62
N HIS A 541 17.80 10.41 -19.82
CA HIS A 541 16.35 10.15 -19.82
C HIS A 541 15.74 9.71 -18.48
N ALA A 542 16.50 9.65 -17.36
CA ALA A 542 15.98 9.17 -16.10
C ALA A 542 14.78 9.98 -15.58
N LEU A 543 14.85 11.30 -15.73
CA LEU A 543 13.78 12.20 -15.31
C LEU A 543 12.58 12.13 -16.26
N GLU A 544 12.82 12.12 -17.57
CA GLU A 544 11.78 11.97 -18.58
C GLU A 544 11.03 10.65 -18.43
N ASP A 545 11.74 9.54 -18.22
CA ASP A 545 11.18 8.21 -17.98
C ASP A 545 10.26 8.21 -16.73
N TYR A 546 10.70 8.89 -15.67
CA TYR A 546 9.89 9.02 -14.45
C TYR A 546 8.61 9.82 -14.70
N PHE A 547 8.69 10.94 -15.41
CA PHE A 547 7.50 11.72 -15.78
C PHE A 547 6.55 10.93 -16.70
N GLU A 548 7.08 10.17 -17.65
CA GLU A 548 6.25 9.30 -18.49
C GLU A 548 5.55 8.23 -17.66
N PHE A 549 6.23 7.65 -16.67
CA PHE A 549 5.60 6.74 -15.72
C PHE A 549 4.45 7.41 -14.95
N LEU A 550 4.63 8.63 -14.41
CA LEU A 550 3.57 9.38 -13.70
C LEU A 550 2.34 9.67 -14.58
N LYS A 551 2.51 9.72 -15.90
CA LYS A 551 1.46 10.06 -16.89
C LYS A 551 0.72 8.84 -17.43
N ILE A 552 1.22 7.62 -17.23
CA ILE A 552 0.70 6.42 -17.90
C ILE A 552 -0.77 6.13 -17.52
N GLY A 553 -1.11 6.24 -16.24
CA GLY A 553 -2.39 5.77 -15.72
C GLY A 553 -2.57 4.26 -15.93
N ASN A 554 -3.81 3.84 -16.19
CA ASN A 554 -4.15 2.43 -16.42
C ASN A 554 -3.92 1.94 -17.87
N LYS A 555 -3.18 2.69 -18.69
CA LYS A 555 -2.87 2.27 -20.09
C LYS A 555 -1.92 1.10 -20.21
N LYS A 556 -1.18 0.78 -19.16
CA LYS A 556 -0.27 -0.36 -19.09
C LYS A 556 -0.52 -1.16 -17.81
N ASN A 557 -0.16 -2.43 -17.83
CA ASN A 557 -0.12 -3.19 -16.59
C ASN A 557 1.00 -2.67 -15.66
N PRO A 558 0.97 -2.98 -14.35
CA PRO A 558 1.91 -2.43 -13.38
C PRO A 558 3.38 -2.67 -13.72
N ILE A 559 3.73 -3.88 -14.15
CA ILE A 559 5.11 -4.25 -14.50
C ILE A 559 5.59 -3.44 -15.73
N GLU A 560 4.75 -3.33 -16.77
CA GLU A 560 5.06 -2.55 -17.95
C GLU A 560 5.13 -1.04 -17.67
N SER A 561 4.32 -0.55 -16.71
CA SER A 561 4.39 0.83 -16.25
C SER A 561 5.72 1.13 -15.58
N LEU A 562 6.20 0.25 -14.72
CA LEU A 562 7.49 0.39 -14.04
C LEU A 562 8.69 0.27 -15.00
N LYS A 563 8.57 -0.54 -16.06
CA LYS A 563 9.60 -0.61 -17.12
C LYS A 563 9.82 0.75 -17.80
N VAL A 564 8.80 1.57 -17.94
CA VAL A 564 8.95 2.94 -18.49
C VAL A 564 9.86 3.78 -17.60
N ALA A 565 9.76 3.66 -16.28
CA ALA A 565 10.68 4.31 -15.33
C ALA A 565 12.07 3.64 -15.25
N GLY A 566 12.35 2.64 -16.10
CA GLY A 566 13.60 1.88 -16.09
C GLY A 566 13.68 0.79 -15.02
N VAL A 567 12.53 0.38 -14.47
CA VAL A 567 12.43 -0.66 -13.42
C VAL A 567 11.77 -1.90 -14.00
N ASP A 568 12.54 -2.95 -14.27
CA ASP A 568 12.06 -4.19 -14.89
C ASP A 568 12.10 -5.37 -13.91
N PHE A 569 10.95 -5.70 -13.33
CA PHE A 569 10.80 -6.83 -12.39
C PHE A 569 10.79 -8.21 -13.07
N THR A 570 10.83 -8.28 -14.39
CA THR A 570 11.08 -9.54 -15.09
C THR A 570 12.58 -9.91 -15.10
N ASN A 571 13.44 -8.96 -14.70
CA ASN A 571 14.88 -9.14 -14.58
C ASN A 571 15.28 -9.28 -13.11
N THR A 572 16.03 -10.31 -12.77
CA THR A 572 16.51 -10.59 -11.40
C THR A 572 17.40 -9.47 -10.83
N ASN A 573 18.10 -8.72 -11.70
CA ASN A 573 18.98 -7.62 -11.27
C ASN A 573 18.25 -6.33 -10.87
N VAL A 574 16.93 -6.32 -10.87
CA VAL A 574 16.16 -5.12 -10.49
C VAL A 574 16.43 -4.71 -9.05
N PHE A 575 16.64 -5.69 -8.16
CA PHE A 575 16.90 -5.46 -6.75
C PHE A 575 18.32 -5.00 -6.43
N ASP A 576 19.30 -5.22 -7.33
CA ASP A 576 20.71 -4.86 -7.09
C ASP A 576 20.88 -3.40 -6.69
N SER A 577 20.09 -2.50 -7.28
CA SER A 577 20.14 -1.07 -6.94
C SER A 577 19.73 -0.79 -5.50
N ALA A 578 18.65 -1.41 -5.02
CA ALA A 578 18.16 -1.23 -3.65
C ALA A 578 19.10 -1.88 -2.64
N ILE A 579 19.62 -3.06 -2.96
CA ILE A 579 20.58 -3.78 -2.13
C ILE A 579 21.89 -3.00 -2.02
N GLN A 580 22.40 -2.48 -3.13
CA GLN A 580 23.61 -1.64 -3.15
C GLN A 580 23.41 -0.38 -2.34
N ILE A 581 22.26 0.31 -2.44
CA ILE A 581 21.95 1.48 -1.61
C ILE A 581 21.98 1.10 -0.13
N PHE A 582 21.35 -0.02 0.24
CA PHE A 582 21.35 -0.47 1.62
C PHE A 582 22.76 -0.75 2.15
N ASP A 583 23.61 -1.38 1.33
CA ASP A 583 25.01 -1.64 1.64
C ASP A 583 25.82 -0.34 1.84
N GLU A 584 25.65 0.63 0.93
CA GLU A 584 26.28 1.96 1.02
C GLU A 584 25.83 2.75 2.27
N LEU A 585 24.54 2.68 2.62
CA LEU A 585 24.00 3.31 3.84
C LEU A 585 24.59 2.71 5.12
N ILE A 586 24.84 1.39 5.15
CA ILE A 586 25.50 0.72 6.27
C ILE A 586 26.92 1.26 6.44
N ASP A 587 27.68 1.36 5.34
CA ASP A 587 29.06 1.86 5.38
C ASP A 587 29.13 3.34 5.78
N GLU A 588 28.22 4.17 5.27
CA GLU A 588 28.13 5.59 5.60
C GLU A 588 27.78 5.79 7.09
N PHE A 589 26.78 5.05 7.60
CA PHE A 589 26.42 5.08 9.01
C PHE A 589 27.61 4.68 9.89
N GLU A 590 28.26 3.57 9.59
CA GLU A 590 29.37 3.06 10.40
C GLU A 590 30.59 4.02 10.40
N LYS A 591 30.88 4.64 9.25
CA LYS A 591 31.91 5.66 9.13
C LYS A 591 31.61 6.87 10.01
N LEU A 592 30.40 7.43 9.86
CA LEU A 592 30.00 8.63 10.60
C LEU A 592 29.89 8.38 12.11
N TYR A 593 29.43 7.19 12.51
CA TYR A 593 29.34 6.79 13.92
C TYR A 593 30.69 6.70 14.60
N LYS A 594 31.76 6.27 13.89
CA LYS A 594 33.14 6.24 14.41
C LYS A 594 33.74 7.62 14.60
N GLU A 595 33.17 8.65 14.01
CA GLU A 595 33.63 10.03 14.10
C GLU A 595 32.92 10.83 15.22
N LEU A 596 31.96 10.22 15.94
CA LEU A 596 31.36 10.76 17.16
C LEU A 596 32.27 10.54 18.36
#